data_9b59f8cfe85e757d351817ac59909422
#
_entry.id   9b59f8cfe85e757d351817ac59909422
#
_cell.length_a   1.000
_cell.length_b   1.000
_cell.length_c   1.000
_cell.angle_alpha   90.00
_cell.angle_beta   90.00
_cell.angle_gamma   90.00
#
_symmetry.space_group_name_H-M   'P 1'
#
loop_
_entity.id
_entity.type
_entity.pdbx_description
1 polymer ?
#
loop_
_entity_poly.entity_id
_entity_poly.type
_entity_poly.pdbx_seq_one_letter_code
_entity_poly.pdbx_strand_id
1 'polypeptide(L)'
;MQLAFLLYKYFPFGGLQRDLVRIAQTCQQRGHRIRVYTLSWQGDVPEGFEVVTVPVRSWFNHRRYKKFTRWVEADMHRRPVD
;
A
#
# COMPACT_ATOMS: atom_id res chain seq x y z
N MET A 1 14.74 2.13 8.88
CA MET A 1 14.13 2.93 7.79
C MET A 1 12.69 2.50 7.62
N GLN A 2 11.80 3.41 7.29
CA GLN A 2 10.41 3.09 7.02
C GLN A 2 10.15 3.20 5.52
N LEU A 3 9.55 2.15 4.94
CA LEU A 3 9.29 2.09 3.50
C LEU A 3 7.79 2.10 3.24
N ALA A 4 7.38 2.82 2.20
CA ALA A 4 5.99 2.86 1.76
C ALA A 4 5.88 2.14 0.42
N PHE A 5 4.91 1.23 0.34
CA PHE A 5 4.56 0.54 -0.89
C PHE A 5 3.17 0.94 -1.30
N LEU A 6 2.98 1.20 -2.59
CA LEU A 6 1.69 1.59 -3.13
C LEU A 6 1.13 0.47 -3.99
N LEU A 7 -0.02 -0.06 -3.60
CA LEU A 7 -0.72 -1.11 -4.32
C LEU A 7 -2.10 -0.57 -4.70
N TYR A 8 -2.15 0.16 -5.83
CA TYR A 8 -3.36 0.87 -6.23
C TYR A 8 -4.54 -0.07 -6.42
N LYS A 9 -4.35 -1.14 -7.18
CA LYS A 9 -5.43 -2.04 -7.53
C LYS A 9 -5.00 -3.48 -7.32
N TYR A 10 -5.83 -4.22 -6.62
CA TYR A 10 -5.58 -5.62 -6.33
C TYR A 10 -6.47 -6.50 -7.21
N PHE A 11 -5.86 -7.47 -7.86
CA PHE A 11 -6.57 -8.48 -8.63
C PHE A 11 -6.46 -9.83 -7.90
N PRO A 12 -7.60 -10.44 -7.51
CA PRO A 12 -7.58 -11.67 -6.71
C PRO A 12 -6.81 -12.81 -7.37
N PHE A 13 -6.78 -12.83 -8.69
CA PHE A 13 -6.14 -13.90 -9.45
C PHE A 13 -4.73 -13.54 -9.91
N GLY A 14 -4.28 -12.33 -9.64
CA GLY A 14 -2.92 -11.91 -9.95
C GLY A 14 -1.98 -12.17 -8.81
N GLY A 15 -0.69 -12.32 -9.10
CA GLY A 15 0.32 -12.48 -8.08
C GLY A 15 0.80 -11.17 -7.46
N LEU A 16 0.17 -10.03 -7.80
CA LEU A 16 0.71 -8.72 -7.47
C LEU A 16 0.81 -8.46 -5.97
N GLN A 17 -0.27 -8.75 -5.23
CA GLN A 17 -0.23 -8.59 -3.78
C GLN A 17 0.78 -9.54 -3.14
N ARG A 18 0.80 -10.78 -3.59
CA ARG A 18 1.72 -11.79 -3.08
C ARG A 18 3.17 -11.40 -3.35
N ASP A 19 3.45 -10.89 -4.55
CA ASP A 19 4.80 -10.46 -4.90
C ASP A 19 5.22 -9.26 -4.06
N LEU A 20 4.32 -8.31 -3.85
CA LEU A 20 4.57 -7.16 -3.00
C LEU A 20 4.88 -7.60 -1.56
N VAL A 21 4.08 -8.52 -1.03
CA VAL A 21 4.30 -9.06 0.32
C VAL A 21 5.67 -9.70 0.43
N ARG A 22 6.06 -10.49 -0.57
CA ARG A 22 7.37 -11.15 -0.58
C ARG A 22 8.52 -10.14 -0.54
N ILE A 23 8.45 -9.14 -1.39
CA ILE A 23 9.47 -8.09 -1.45
C ILE A 23 9.51 -7.31 -0.13
N ALA A 24 8.33 -6.93 0.37
CA ALA A 24 8.24 -6.16 1.61
C ALA A 24 8.73 -6.95 2.81
N GLN A 25 8.45 -8.26 2.87
CA GLN A 25 8.97 -9.10 3.95
C GLN A 25 10.48 -9.22 3.92
N THR A 26 11.07 -9.27 2.72
CA THR A 26 12.52 -9.26 2.58
C THR A 26 13.11 -7.96 3.15
N CYS A 27 12.47 -6.83 2.86
CA CYS A 27 12.90 -5.55 3.41
C CYS A 27 12.73 -5.52 4.94
N GLN A 28 11.62 -6.08 5.43
CA GLN A 28 11.36 -6.14 6.87
C GLN A 28 12.44 -6.94 7.60
N GLN A 29 12.88 -8.04 7.01
CA GLN A 29 13.94 -8.87 7.58
C GLN A 29 15.25 -8.11 7.68
N ARG A 30 15.42 -7.08 6.88
CA ARG A 30 16.60 -6.21 6.92
C ARG A 30 16.45 -5.02 7.86
N GLY A 31 15.39 -5.01 8.68
CA GLY A 31 15.17 -4.00 9.69
C GLY A 31 14.31 -2.82 9.27
N HIS A 32 13.65 -2.92 8.11
CA HIS A 32 12.78 -1.83 7.65
C HIS A 32 11.35 -2.03 8.15
N ARG A 33 10.67 -0.93 8.43
CA ARG A 33 9.24 -0.93 8.72
C ARG A 33 8.47 -0.79 7.42
N ILE A 34 7.36 -1.50 7.31
CA ILE A 34 6.61 -1.58 6.06
C ILE A 34 5.24 -0.91 6.23
N ARG A 35 4.95 0.04 5.34
CA ARG A 35 3.63 0.65 5.21
C ARG A 35 3.14 0.41 3.79
N VAL A 36 1.91 -0.11 3.64
CA VAL A 36 1.30 -0.37 2.34
C VAL A 36 0.06 0.49 2.19
N TYR A 37 0.00 1.28 1.13
CA TYR A 37 -1.19 2.03 0.75
C TYR A 37 -1.91 1.27 -0.34
N THR A 38 -3.19 0.99 -0.14
CA THR A 38 -3.98 0.23 -1.10
C THR A 38 -5.44 0.65 -1.05
N LEU A 39 -6.18 0.39 -2.13
CA LEU A 39 -7.63 0.58 -2.13
C LEU A 39 -8.33 -0.52 -1.34
N SER A 40 -7.81 -1.73 -1.38
CA SER A 40 -8.37 -2.85 -0.62
C SER A 40 -7.27 -3.89 -0.38
N TRP A 41 -7.40 -4.60 0.72
CA TRP A 41 -6.49 -5.68 1.06
C TRP A 41 -7.30 -6.96 1.26
N GLN A 42 -6.85 -8.06 0.71
CA GLN A 42 -7.49 -9.35 0.89
C GLN A 42 -6.60 -10.28 1.71
N GLY A 43 -7.23 -11.00 2.63
CA GLY A 43 -6.54 -11.95 3.48
C GLY A 43 -5.90 -11.30 4.70
N ASP A 44 -5.09 -12.08 5.39
CA ASP A 44 -4.44 -11.63 6.61
C ASP A 44 -3.32 -10.64 6.31
N VAL A 45 -3.16 -9.68 7.22
CA VAL A 45 -2.07 -8.73 7.14
C VAL A 45 -0.82 -9.37 7.75
N PRO A 46 0.30 -9.41 7.01
CA PRO A 46 1.55 -9.93 7.59
C PRO A 46 1.94 -9.19 8.86
N GLU A 47 2.54 -9.90 9.79
CA GLU A 47 2.96 -9.33 11.05
C GLU A 47 3.92 -8.16 10.84
N GLY A 48 3.65 -7.05 11.52
CA GLY A 48 4.48 -5.86 11.45
C GLY A 48 4.21 -4.94 10.28
N PHE A 49 3.30 -5.32 9.36
CA PHE A 49 2.90 -4.43 8.27
C PHE A 49 1.83 -3.46 8.75
N GLU A 50 1.97 -2.21 8.32
CA GLU A 50 0.90 -1.22 8.45
C GLU A 50 0.20 -1.13 7.10
N VAL A 51 -1.04 -1.57 7.02
CA VAL A 51 -1.83 -1.49 5.78
C VAL A 51 -2.83 -0.34 5.92
N VAL A 52 -2.69 0.63 5.03
CA VAL A 52 -3.56 1.81 5.01
C VAL A 52 -4.51 1.67 3.82
N THR A 53 -5.79 1.48 4.11
CA THR A 53 -6.83 1.42 3.08
C THR A 53 -7.24 2.85 2.76
N VAL A 54 -6.98 3.27 1.52
CA VAL A 54 -7.25 4.64 1.09
C VAL A 54 -8.73 4.80 0.79
N PRO A 55 -9.44 5.72 1.49
CA PRO A 55 -10.88 5.86 1.36
C PRO A 55 -11.30 6.76 0.19
N VAL A 56 -10.92 6.39 -1.03
CA VAL A 56 -11.31 7.15 -2.21
C VAL A 56 -12.31 6.39 -3.04
N ARG A 57 -13.26 7.11 -3.60
CA ARG A 57 -14.31 6.56 -4.45
C ARG A 57 -14.46 7.39 -5.70
N SER A 58 -14.63 6.73 -6.85
CA SER A 58 -14.94 7.39 -8.10
C SER A 58 -15.50 6.35 -9.07
N TRP A 59 -16.39 6.80 -9.94
CA TRP A 59 -16.94 5.96 -11.01
C TRP A 59 -15.92 5.68 -12.10
N PHE A 60 -14.87 6.52 -12.23
CA PHE A 60 -13.87 6.41 -13.29
C PHE A 60 -12.51 6.05 -12.69
N ASN A 61 -11.87 5.06 -13.28
CA ASN A 61 -10.59 4.54 -12.79
C ASN A 61 -9.50 5.62 -12.71
N HIS A 62 -9.40 6.48 -13.74
CA HIS A 62 -8.34 7.49 -13.75
C HIS A 62 -8.53 8.54 -12.66
N ARG A 63 -9.79 8.91 -12.35
CA ARG A 63 -10.08 9.83 -11.24
C ARG A 63 -9.78 9.20 -9.90
N ARG A 64 -10.11 7.92 -9.76
CA ARG A 64 -9.82 7.17 -8.53
C ARG A 64 -8.32 7.09 -8.31
N TYR A 65 -7.57 6.86 -9.39
CA TYR A 65 -6.11 6.82 -9.31
C TYR A 65 -5.54 8.16 -8.83
N LYS A 66 -6.02 9.27 -9.39
CA LYS A 66 -5.57 10.61 -8.98
C LYS A 66 -5.91 10.89 -7.52
N LYS A 67 -7.12 10.53 -7.09
CA LYS A 67 -7.54 10.71 -5.70
C LYS A 67 -6.70 9.84 -4.77
N PHE A 68 -6.44 8.61 -5.17
CA PHE A 68 -5.57 7.70 -4.42
C PHE A 68 -4.20 8.32 -4.22
N THR A 69 -3.57 8.78 -5.30
CA THR A 69 -2.23 9.34 -5.26
C THR A 69 -2.18 10.59 -4.37
N ARG A 70 -3.17 11.48 -4.52
CA ARG A 70 -3.25 12.69 -3.68
C ARG A 70 -3.42 12.35 -2.21
N TRP A 71 -4.27 11.38 -1.92
CA TRP A 71 -4.49 10.95 -0.54
C TRP A 71 -3.21 10.40 0.07
N VAL A 72 -2.50 9.56 -0.69
CA VAL A 72 -1.24 8.98 -0.24
C VAL A 72 -0.19 10.06 0.00
N GLU A 73 -0.07 11.01 -0.93
CA GLU A 73 0.87 12.13 -0.77
C GLU A 73 0.57 12.93 0.49
N ALA A 74 -0.70 13.22 0.74
CA ALA A 74 -1.11 13.98 1.92
C ALA A 74 -0.80 13.20 3.20
N ASP A 75 -1.05 11.89 3.20
CA ASP A 75 -0.77 11.05 4.36
C ASP A 75 0.73 10.93 4.63
N MET A 76 1.53 10.76 3.57
CA MET A 76 2.98 10.70 3.71
C MET A 76 3.56 12.03 4.16
N HIS A 77 2.89 13.14 3.84
CA HIS A 77 3.30 14.44 4.30
C HIS A 77 3.07 14.59 5.81
N ARG A 78 1.94 14.06 6.30
CA ARG A 78 1.62 14.05 7.73
C ARG A 78 2.44 13.02 8.51
N ARG A 79 2.71 11.88 7.90
CA ARG A 79 3.43 10.75 8.51
C ARG A 79 4.55 10.31 7.58
N PRO A 80 5.66 11.07 7.53
CA PRO A 80 6.72 10.81 6.57
C PRO A 80 7.31 9.40 6.68
N VAL A 81 7.74 8.89 5.54
CA VAL A 81 8.58 7.70 5.46
C VAL A 81 9.97 8.13 5.05
N ASP A 82 10.92 7.30 5.36
CA ASP A 82 12.32 7.59 5.03
C ASP A 82 12.60 7.47 3.54
#